data_fcc3c7a0fdecb7de98a8f870cf99e179
#
_entry.id   fcc3c7a0fdecb7de98a8f870cf99e179
#
_cell.length_a   1.000
_cell.length_b   1.000
_cell.length_c   1.000
_cell.angle_alpha   90.00
_cell.angle_beta   90.00
_cell.angle_gamma   90.00
#
_symmetry.space_group_name_H-M   'P 1'
#
loop_
_entity.id
_entity.type
_entity.pdbx_description
1 polymer ?
#
loop_
_entity_poly.entity_id
_entity_poly.type
_entity_poly.pdbx_seq_one_letter_code
_entity_poly.pdbx_strand_id
1 'polypeptide(L)'
;MKNMIKQVFHSPKFIVGFVIFMTMLLTIVFYPLFIRSDPLDMIGGLFYKPGTYVSVKDTVQLNEYTLKINAVSAKLKSTSKEDIASMADWLVKFGNVKKSEINMDDVAALVNLWIKNYKPEVSQTGLLAAEKQQYVRLNNKITKLFSGDDVYIASKNDKGDLEAKSALDSQAFVNTKDILNKKTFILGTDNFGRDVLTELVSAMGTSLKIGLVAGTVATFIGLILGLLAGYVGGVLDDFILFITNIFTVVPSFILLVLISFSVGESARGVMLTASIIGFTSWPWTTRSVRSQVISLRNRDHVNLSKLSGHSLPKIILTDILPYVASYVVMAFILQISSGILAEAQLSMLGLGPATTKVSTLGLMMNWAMAYKAPLTGAWWAFVPVILAITLISFSLNLMNTGLDQVFNPQLRD
;
A
#
# COMPACT_ATOMS: atom_id res chain seq x y z
N MET A 1 -23.66 -19.27 22.03
CA MET A 1 -23.02 -18.72 20.81
C MET A 1 -23.91 -17.73 20.07
N LYS A 2 -25.14 -18.06 19.64
CA LYS A 2 -26.01 -17.14 18.86
C LYS A 2 -26.25 -15.77 19.53
N ASN A 3 -26.46 -15.75 20.84
CA ASN A 3 -26.66 -14.50 21.59
C ASN A 3 -25.38 -13.66 21.75
N MET A 4 -24.22 -14.30 21.85
CA MET A 4 -22.93 -13.60 21.92
C MET A 4 -22.60 -12.91 20.60
N ILE A 5 -22.77 -13.61 19.46
CA ILE A 5 -22.58 -13.02 18.12
C ILE A 5 -23.51 -11.82 17.94
N LYS A 6 -24.77 -11.94 18.35
CA LYS A 6 -25.72 -10.82 18.30
C LYS A 6 -25.25 -9.62 19.14
N GLN A 7 -24.69 -9.87 20.33
CA GLN A 7 -24.15 -8.80 21.18
C GLN A 7 -22.92 -8.11 20.57
N VAL A 8 -22.03 -8.86 19.92
CA VAL A 8 -20.85 -8.31 19.24
C VAL A 8 -21.26 -7.31 18.16
N PHE A 9 -22.29 -7.65 17.36
CA PHE A 9 -22.84 -6.74 16.33
C PHE A 9 -23.76 -5.64 16.90
N HIS A 10 -23.85 -5.47 18.22
CA HIS A 10 -24.48 -4.31 18.86
C HIS A 10 -23.43 -3.31 19.40
N SER A 11 -22.15 -3.66 19.42
CA SER A 11 -21.09 -2.72 19.79
C SER A 11 -20.79 -1.76 18.62
N PRO A 12 -21.01 -0.43 18.77
CA PRO A 12 -20.73 0.53 17.70
C PRO A 12 -19.26 0.49 17.27
N LYS A 13 -18.33 0.30 18.20
CA LYS A 13 -16.89 0.20 17.92
C LYS A 13 -16.59 -1.01 17.04
N PHE A 14 -17.18 -2.17 17.38
CA PHE A 14 -17.01 -3.37 16.54
C PHE A 14 -17.57 -3.17 15.14
N ILE A 15 -18.78 -2.61 15.02
CA ILE A 15 -19.43 -2.40 13.71
C ILE A 15 -18.57 -1.49 12.84
N VAL A 16 -18.12 -0.35 13.37
CA VAL A 16 -17.28 0.59 12.59
C VAL A 16 -15.97 -0.08 12.14
N GLY A 17 -15.26 -0.74 13.05
CA GLY A 17 -14.05 -1.48 12.70
C GLY A 17 -14.30 -2.58 11.67
N PHE A 18 -15.38 -3.35 11.84
CA PHE A 18 -15.76 -4.42 10.93
C PHE A 18 -16.12 -3.91 9.53
N VAL A 19 -16.87 -2.81 9.44
CA VAL A 19 -17.22 -2.20 8.14
C VAL A 19 -15.97 -1.71 7.41
N ILE A 20 -15.05 -1.01 8.10
CA ILE A 20 -13.80 -0.56 7.49
C ILE A 20 -12.99 -1.77 7.00
N PHE A 21 -12.78 -2.76 7.86
CA PHE A 21 -12.01 -3.95 7.52
C PHE A 21 -12.63 -4.73 6.36
N MET A 22 -13.95 -4.93 6.40
CA MET A 22 -14.67 -5.65 5.36
C MET A 22 -14.62 -4.91 4.01
N THR A 23 -14.74 -3.58 4.01
CA THR A 23 -14.59 -2.78 2.79
C THR A 23 -13.21 -2.97 2.17
N MET A 24 -12.15 -2.94 2.98
CA MET A 24 -10.78 -3.17 2.50
C MET A 24 -10.61 -4.61 1.98
N LEU A 25 -11.13 -5.59 2.69
CA LEU A 25 -11.07 -6.99 2.28
C LEU A 25 -11.83 -7.24 0.97
N LEU A 26 -13.02 -6.65 0.82
CA LEU A 26 -13.77 -6.70 -0.44
C LEU A 26 -12.99 -6.04 -1.58
N THR A 27 -12.33 -4.91 -1.33
CA THR A 27 -11.45 -4.26 -2.32
C THR A 27 -10.32 -5.20 -2.74
N ILE A 28 -9.63 -5.85 -1.80
CA ILE A 28 -8.55 -6.80 -2.09
C ILE A 28 -9.03 -7.97 -2.94
N VAL A 29 -10.25 -8.48 -2.68
CA VAL A 29 -10.80 -9.66 -3.38
C VAL A 29 -11.37 -9.30 -4.75
N PHE A 30 -12.14 -8.21 -4.83
CA PHE A 30 -12.89 -7.89 -6.05
C PHE A 30 -12.09 -7.07 -7.05
N TYR A 31 -11.19 -6.19 -6.61
CA TYR A 31 -10.41 -5.34 -7.52
C TYR A 31 -9.64 -6.14 -8.60
N PRO A 32 -8.91 -7.23 -8.27
CA PRO A 32 -8.21 -8.02 -9.29
C PRO A 32 -9.12 -8.74 -10.28
N LEU A 33 -10.41 -8.93 -9.96
CA LEU A 33 -11.38 -9.53 -10.87
C LEU A 33 -11.77 -8.58 -12.00
N PHE A 34 -11.77 -7.26 -11.72
CA PHE A 34 -12.11 -6.22 -12.70
C PHE A 34 -10.87 -5.69 -13.43
N ILE A 35 -9.74 -5.60 -12.74
CA ILE A 35 -8.49 -5.06 -13.28
C ILE A 35 -7.44 -6.17 -13.28
N ARG A 36 -7.28 -6.82 -14.43
CA ARG A 36 -6.35 -7.94 -14.64
C ARG A 36 -4.94 -7.46 -15.06
N SER A 37 -4.45 -6.38 -14.48
CA SER A 37 -3.06 -5.93 -14.71
C SER A 37 -2.15 -6.50 -13.63
N ASP A 38 -0.92 -6.87 -14.02
CA ASP A 38 0.09 -7.25 -13.05
C ASP A 38 0.45 -6.02 -12.20
N PRO A 39 0.41 -6.12 -10.85
CA PRO A 39 0.78 -5.02 -9.97
C PRO A 39 2.22 -4.53 -10.14
N LEU A 40 3.09 -5.39 -10.65
CA LEU A 40 4.52 -5.09 -10.83
C LEU A 40 4.86 -4.65 -12.27
N ASP A 41 3.87 -4.56 -13.17
CA ASP A 41 4.08 -4.08 -14.54
C ASP A 41 4.52 -2.60 -14.56
N MET A 42 5.70 -2.35 -15.11
CA MET A 42 6.28 -1.02 -15.29
C MET A 42 5.80 -0.42 -16.62
N ILE A 43 4.61 0.15 -16.66
CA ILE A 43 3.99 0.67 -17.89
C ILE A 43 4.13 2.19 -18.00
N GLY A 44 4.19 2.88 -16.87
CA GLY A 44 4.30 4.34 -16.79
C GLY A 44 5.74 4.82 -16.68
N GLY A 45 5.91 6.14 -16.59
CA GLY A 45 7.17 6.74 -16.16
C GLY A 45 7.22 6.99 -14.67
N LEU A 46 8.39 7.36 -14.20
CA LEU A 46 8.70 7.61 -12.78
C LEU A 46 7.82 8.73 -12.22
N PHE A 47 7.06 8.43 -11.19
CA PHE A 47 6.24 9.38 -10.46
C PHE A 47 5.27 10.21 -11.33
N TYR A 48 4.59 9.57 -12.27
CA TYR A 48 3.50 10.25 -12.97
C TYR A 48 2.39 10.62 -12.00
N LYS A 49 1.85 11.84 -12.18
CA LYS A 49 0.80 12.36 -11.31
C LYS A 49 -0.50 11.56 -11.46
N PRO A 50 -1.36 11.56 -10.42
CA PRO A 50 -2.72 11.05 -10.52
C PRO A 50 -3.47 11.61 -11.72
N GLY A 51 -4.19 10.75 -12.42
CA GLY A 51 -4.94 11.09 -13.64
C GLY A 51 -4.11 11.10 -14.93
N THR A 52 -2.79 10.87 -14.89
CA THR A 52 -1.98 10.69 -16.10
C THR A 52 -2.42 9.40 -16.80
N TYR A 53 -2.42 9.40 -18.12
CA TYR A 53 -2.74 8.23 -18.90
C TYR A 53 -1.64 7.89 -19.90
N VAL A 54 -1.51 6.62 -20.21
CA VAL A 54 -0.70 6.11 -21.31
C VAL A 54 -1.62 5.36 -22.27
N SER A 55 -1.32 5.44 -23.56
CA SER A 55 -1.97 4.61 -24.55
C SER A 55 -1.13 3.35 -24.75
N VAL A 56 -1.74 2.18 -24.49
CA VAL A 56 -1.08 0.90 -24.70
C VAL A 56 -1.77 0.24 -25.88
N LYS A 57 -1.07 0.10 -27.01
CA LYS A 57 -1.53 -0.67 -28.16
C LYS A 57 -0.79 -2.00 -28.15
N ASP A 58 -1.53 -3.06 -27.87
CA ASP A 58 -1.03 -4.42 -27.98
C ASP A 58 -1.07 -4.85 -29.46
N THR A 59 0.07 -5.05 -30.05
CA THR A 59 0.16 -5.66 -31.38
C THR A 59 0.28 -7.17 -31.19
N VAL A 60 -0.83 -7.85 -31.30
CA VAL A 60 -1.09 -9.25 -30.98
C VAL A 60 -0.05 -10.27 -31.52
N GLN A 61 0.76 -9.89 -32.50
CA GLN A 61 1.73 -10.80 -33.13
C GLN A 61 3.13 -10.79 -32.51
N LEU A 62 3.51 -9.79 -31.73
CA LEU A 62 4.90 -9.61 -31.27
C LEU A 62 5.05 -9.19 -29.80
N ASN A 63 3.99 -9.20 -29.00
CA ASN A 63 3.98 -8.61 -27.65
C ASN A 63 4.57 -7.19 -27.63
N GLU A 64 4.28 -6.41 -28.68
CA GLU A 64 4.73 -5.02 -28.79
C GLU A 64 3.65 -4.09 -28.23
N TYR A 65 4.09 -3.14 -27.42
CA TYR A 65 3.23 -2.14 -26.81
C TYR A 65 3.63 -0.76 -27.34
N THR A 66 2.67 -0.01 -27.83
CA THR A 66 2.87 1.39 -28.15
C THR A 66 2.44 2.21 -26.93
N LEU A 67 3.40 2.83 -26.28
CA LEU A 67 3.19 3.65 -25.07
C LEU A 67 3.14 5.11 -25.48
N LYS A 68 1.99 5.76 -25.39
CA LYS A 68 1.87 7.21 -25.51
C LYS A 68 1.75 7.82 -24.13
N ILE A 69 2.77 8.60 -23.77
CA ILE A 69 2.83 9.28 -22.48
C ILE A 69 2.14 10.63 -22.63
N ASN A 70 1.16 10.93 -21.77
CA ASN A 70 0.68 12.31 -21.65
C ASN A 70 1.69 13.15 -20.87
N ALA A 71 2.74 13.58 -21.58
CA ALA A 71 3.83 14.35 -21.02
C ALA A 71 3.53 15.84 -20.84
N VAL A 72 2.31 16.29 -21.21
CA VAL A 72 1.94 17.71 -21.15
C VAL A 72 2.24 18.29 -19.76
N SER A 73 1.90 17.61 -18.69
CA SER A 73 2.14 18.11 -17.33
C SER A 73 3.62 18.10 -16.92
N ALA A 74 4.43 17.18 -17.43
CA ALA A 74 5.87 17.13 -17.14
C ALA A 74 6.65 18.17 -17.96
N LYS A 75 6.29 18.34 -19.22
CA LYS A 75 6.91 19.32 -20.13
C LYS A 75 6.58 20.76 -19.75
N LEU A 76 5.37 21.01 -19.25
CA LEU A 76 4.94 22.34 -18.80
C LEU A 76 5.67 22.81 -17.54
N LYS A 77 6.24 21.92 -16.74
CA LYS A 77 7.11 22.31 -15.60
C LYS A 77 8.38 23.03 -16.05
N SER A 78 8.82 22.84 -17.29
CA SER A 78 9.99 23.54 -17.84
C SER A 78 9.67 24.91 -18.42
N THR A 79 8.39 25.29 -18.49
CA THR A 79 7.95 26.61 -18.98
C THR A 79 8.18 27.66 -17.92
N SER A 80 9.02 28.65 -18.21
CA SER A 80 9.33 29.70 -17.25
C SER A 80 8.15 30.66 -17.06
N LYS A 81 8.10 31.36 -15.91
CA LYS A 81 7.08 32.39 -15.67
C LYS A 81 7.11 33.51 -16.70
N GLU A 82 8.29 33.82 -17.26
CA GLU A 82 8.47 34.79 -18.32
C GLU A 82 7.87 34.32 -19.65
N ASP A 83 8.03 33.04 -19.99
CA ASP A 83 7.42 32.44 -21.17
C ASP A 83 5.88 32.46 -21.06
N ILE A 84 5.33 32.16 -19.86
CA ILE A 84 3.89 32.21 -19.59
C ILE A 84 3.34 33.62 -19.77
N ALA A 85 4.00 34.62 -19.19
CA ALA A 85 3.61 36.00 -19.33
C ALA A 85 3.69 36.51 -20.80
N SER A 86 4.74 36.11 -21.53
CA SER A 86 4.93 36.45 -22.95
C SER A 86 3.86 35.83 -23.84
N MET A 87 3.45 34.57 -23.59
CA MET A 87 2.34 33.94 -24.30
C MET A 87 1.02 34.67 -24.07
N ALA A 88 0.72 34.98 -22.80
CA ALA A 88 -0.51 35.66 -22.42
C ALA A 88 -0.60 37.07 -23.04
N ASP A 89 0.50 37.82 -23.01
CA ASP A 89 0.57 39.17 -23.61
C ASP A 89 0.36 39.14 -25.14
N TRP A 90 1.00 38.21 -25.83
CA TRP A 90 0.84 38.08 -27.27
C TRP A 90 -0.57 37.64 -27.67
N LEU A 91 -1.20 36.70 -26.94
CA LEU A 91 -2.55 36.23 -27.20
C LEU A 91 -3.59 37.34 -27.05
N VAL A 92 -3.40 38.24 -26.11
CA VAL A 92 -4.29 39.39 -25.92
C VAL A 92 -4.06 40.43 -27.04
N LYS A 93 -2.79 40.76 -27.39
CA LYS A 93 -2.45 41.84 -28.32
C LYS A 93 -2.66 41.45 -29.78
N PHE A 94 -2.36 40.22 -30.14
CA PHE A 94 -2.30 39.78 -31.55
C PHE A 94 -3.14 38.51 -31.82
N GLY A 95 -3.45 37.73 -30.80
CA GLY A 95 -4.17 36.46 -30.92
C GLY A 95 -5.70 36.59 -30.87
N ASN A 96 -6.25 37.83 -30.72
CA ASN A 96 -7.68 38.09 -30.55
C ASN A 96 -8.37 37.25 -29.42
N VAL A 97 -7.62 36.86 -28.42
CA VAL A 97 -8.13 36.11 -27.25
C VAL A 97 -8.50 37.09 -26.14
N LYS A 98 -9.68 36.98 -25.58
CA LYS A 98 -10.11 37.85 -24.49
C LYS A 98 -9.30 37.57 -23.23
N LYS A 99 -8.92 38.61 -22.51
CA LYS A 99 -8.15 38.48 -21.26
C LYS A 99 -8.85 37.60 -20.20
N SER A 100 -10.18 37.53 -20.26
CA SER A 100 -10.98 36.66 -19.38
C SER A 100 -10.86 35.15 -19.69
N GLU A 101 -10.39 34.80 -20.87
CA GLU A 101 -10.20 33.40 -21.31
C GLU A 101 -8.79 32.87 -21.01
N ILE A 102 -7.89 33.77 -20.55
CA ILE A 102 -6.51 33.44 -20.26
C ILE A 102 -6.35 33.19 -18.75
N ASN A 103 -6.09 31.95 -18.41
CA ASN A 103 -5.72 31.53 -17.05
C ASN A 103 -4.22 31.26 -16.99
N MET A 104 -3.46 32.14 -16.29
CA MET A 104 -2.00 31.97 -16.13
C MET A 104 -1.64 30.82 -15.17
N ASP A 105 -2.56 30.40 -14.32
CA ASP A 105 -2.33 29.29 -13.40
C ASP A 105 -2.55 27.94 -14.08
N ASP A 106 -3.34 27.90 -15.16
CA ASP A 106 -3.52 26.73 -16.01
C ASP A 106 -2.62 26.82 -17.27
N VAL A 107 -1.35 26.48 -17.08
CA VAL A 107 -0.34 26.54 -18.14
C VAL A 107 -0.71 25.64 -19.33
N ALA A 108 -1.44 24.52 -19.09
CA ALA A 108 -1.86 23.62 -20.14
C ALA A 108 -2.91 24.27 -21.07
N ALA A 109 -3.91 24.92 -20.50
CA ALA A 109 -4.90 25.67 -21.26
C ALA A 109 -4.27 26.82 -22.04
N LEU A 110 -3.34 27.55 -21.41
CA LEU A 110 -2.61 28.66 -22.05
C LEU A 110 -1.78 28.20 -23.26
N VAL A 111 -1.05 27.12 -23.12
CA VAL A 111 -0.23 26.55 -24.21
C VAL A 111 -1.12 26.04 -25.35
N ASN A 112 -2.25 25.42 -25.04
CA ASN A 112 -3.21 25.01 -26.07
C ASN A 112 -3.79 26.21 -26.82
N LEU A 113 -4.11 27.31 -26.11
CA LEU A 113 -4.52 28.56 -26.74
C LEU A 113 -3.42 29.16 -27.60
N TRP A 114 -2.15 29.11 -27.14
CA TRP A 114 -1.01 29.55 -27.91
C TRP A 114 -0.85 28.75 -29.20
N ILE A 115 -0.81 27.43 -29.14
CA ILE A 115 -0.64 26.57 -30.33
C ILE A 115 -1.77 26.79 -31.35
N LYS A 116 -3.00 27.02 -30.87
CA LYS A 116 -4.18 27.23 -31.71
C LYS A 116 -4.15 28.59 -32.42
N ASN A 117 -3.69 29.65 -31.76
CA ASN A 117 -3.87 31.02 -32.19
C ASN A 117 -2.57 31.67 -32.71
N TYR A 118 -1.39 31.18 -32.33
CA TYR A 118 -0.13 31.74 -32.77
C TYR A 118 0.11 31.48 -34.26
N LYS A 119 0.24 32.57 -35.04
CA LYS A 119 0.60 32.55 -36.44
C LYS A 119 1.75 33.54 -36.66
N PRO A 120 2.92 33.10 -37.13
CA PRO A 120 4.08 33.98 -37.32
C PRO A 120 3.82 35.05 -38.39
N GLU A 121 2.84 34.83 -39.29
CA GLU A 121 2.49 35.71 -40.42
C GLU A 121 1.55 36.86 -40.01
N VAL A 122 0.99 36.85 -38.81
CA VAL A 122 0.13 37.96 -38.35
C VAL A 122 0.92 39.24 -38.25
N SER A 123 0.38 40.31 -38.86
CA SER A 123 0.99 41.64 -38.82
C SER A 123 1.12 42.13 -37.38
N GLN A 124 2.33 42.06 -36.84
CA GLN A 124 2.68 42.51 -35.50
C GLN A 124 3.17 43.97 -35.57
N THR A 125 2.25 44.86 -35.94
CA THR A 125 2.52 46.30 -36.00
C THR A 125 2.83 46.84 -34.61
N GLY A 126 4.00 47.51 -34.51
CA GLY A 126 4.45 48.14 -33.26
C GLY A 126 5.49 47.36 -32.45
N LEU A 127 5.82 46.11 -32.82
CA LEU A 127 6.90 45.37 -32.18
C LEU A 127 8.26 45.61 -32.86
N LEU A 128 9.27 45.69 -32.00
CA LEU A 128 10.67 45.74 -32.46
C LEU A 128 11.07 44.37 -33.08
N ALA A 129 12.04 44.37 -33.99
CA ALA A 129 12.50 43.12 -34.62
C ALA A 129 12.99 42.08 -33.60
N ALA A 130 13.59 42.53 -32.49
CA ALA A 130 14.05 41.68 -31.41
C ALA A 130 12.87 40.98 -30.67
N GLU A 131 11.77 41.68 -30.43
CA GLU A 131 10.57 41.15 -29.79
C GLU A 131 9.87 40.12 -30.68
N LYS A 132 9.79 40.39 -31.98
CA LYS A 132 9.27 39.40 -32.97
C LYS A 132 10.10 38.11 -32.95
N GLN A 133 11.41 38.22 -32.89
CA GLN A 133 12.29 37.07 -32.80
C GLN A 133 12.12 36.32 -31.50
N GLN A 134 11.82 36.99 -30.38
CA GLN A 134 11.55 36.36 -29.12
C GLN A 134 10.30 35.48 -29.19
N TYR A 135 9.20 35.96 -29.78
CA TYR A 135 7.99 35.16 -29.95
C TYR A 135 8.20 33.97 -30.90
N VAL A 136 8.98 34.13 -31.95
CA VAL A 136 9.36 33.02 -32.84
C VAL A 136 10.18 31.97 -32.09
N ARG A 137 11.16 32.39 -31.26
CA ARG A 137 11.94 31.47 -30.40
C ARG A 137 11.07 30.77 -29.38
N LEU A 138 10.14 31.50 -28.77
CA LEU A 138 9.17 30.94 -27.81
C LEU A 138 8.28 29.89 -28.49
N ASN A 139 7.75 30.19 -29.67
CA ASN A 139 6.96 29.24 -30.43
C ASN A 139 7.77 27.99 -30.80
N ASN A 140 8.99 28.16 -31.27
CA ASN A 140 9.87 27.04 -31.60
C ASN A 140 10.20 26.19 -30.37
N LYS A 141 10.43 26.85 -29.22
CA LYS A 141 10.64 26.17 -27.94
C LYS A 141 9.42 25.34 -27.54
N ILE A 142 8.23 25.93 -27.61
CA ILE A 142 6.98 25.25 -27.28
C ILE A 142 6.68 24.14 -28.29
N THR A 143 6.78 24.42 -29.60
CA THR A 143 6.57 23.40 -30.62
C THR A 143 7.54 22.23 -30.44
N LYS A 144 8.82 22.52 -30.14
CA LYS A 144 9.81 21.45 -29.86
C LYS A 144 9.51 20.66 -28.60
N LEU A 145 8.97 21.32 -27.55
CA LEU A 145 8.50 20.64 -26.35
C LEU A 145 7.32 19.70 -26.63
N PHE A 146 6.48 20.03 -27.60
CA PHE A 146 5.29 19.25 -27.94
C PHE A 146 5.47 18.32 -29.14
N SER A 147 6.45 18.56 -30.01
CA SER A 147 6.75 17.74 -31.19
C SER A 147 7.75 16.61 -30.92
N GLY A 148 8.46 16.69 -29.85
CA GLY A 148 9.38 15.61 -29.43
C GLY A 148 8.68 14.68 -28.47
N ASP A 149 7.91 13.70 -28.91
CA ASP A 149 7.14 12.90 -28.00
C ASP A 149 7.36 11.44 -28.13
N ASP A 150 7.67 11.02 -27.19
CA ASP A 150 7.43 10.03 -26.15
C ASP A 150 6.38 8.96 -26.52
N VAL A 151 6.28 8.59 -27.78
CA VAL A 151 5.67 7.34 -28.21
C VAL A 151 6.79 6.34 -28.41
N TYR A 152 6.83 5.35 -27.53
CA TYR A 152 7.80 4.27 -27.60
C TYR A 152 7.09 2.99 -28.02
N ILE A 153 7.71 2.22 -28.90
CA ILE A 153 7.37 0.81 -29.06
C ILE A 153 8.20 0.06 -28.03
N ALA A 154 7.52 -0.60 -27.12
CA ALA A 154 8.13 -1.49 -26.13
C ALA A 154 7.72 -2.92 -26.42
N SER A 155 8.61 -3.87 -26.25
CA SER A 155 8.29 -5.31 -26.27
C SER A 155 8.60 -5.93 -24.94
N LYS A 156 7.85 -6.97 -24.55
CA LYS A 156 8.22 -7.81 -23.40
C LYS A 156 9.39 -8.69 -23.80
N ASN A 157 10.47 -8.64 -23.00
CA ASN A 157 11.56 -9.60 -23.11
C ASN A 157 11.17 -10.95 -22.48
N ASP A 158 12.04 -11.96 -22.61
CA ASP A 158 11.82 -13.30 -22.04
C ASP A 158 11.63 -13.32 -20.52
N LYS A 159 12.00 -12.23 -19.83
CA LYS A 159 11.82 -12.04 -18.38
C LYS A 159 10.52 -11.32 -18.04
N GLY A 160 9.75 -10.88 -19.05
CA GLY A 160 8.51 -10.14 -18.87
C GLY A 160 8.68 -8.62 -18.69
N ASP A 161 9.90 -8.09 -18.80
CA ASP A 161 10.19 -6.66 -18.71
C ASP A 161 9.94 -5.97 -20.05
N LEU A 162 9.48 -4.70 -20.00
CA LEU A 162 9.26 -3.90 -21.21
C LEU A 162 10.58 -3.24 -21.63
N GLU A 163 11.06 -3.61 -22.82
CA GLU A 163 12.22 -2.98 -23.46
C GLU A 163 11.79 -2.06 -24.60
N ALA A 164 12.26 -0.81 -24.58
CA ALA A 164 11.99 0.14 -25.64
C ALA A 164 12.72 -0.25 -26.95
N LYS A 165 11.95 -0.51 -28.03
CA LYS A 165 12.51 -0.84 -29.35
C LYS A 165 12.74 0.36 -30.24
N SER A 166 11.88 1.37 -30.19
CA SER A 166 12.02 2.60 -30.99
C SER A 166 11.14 3.72 -30.45
N ALA A 167 11.55 4.97 -30.70
CA ALA A 167 10.71 6.15 -30.56
C ALA A 167 9.94 6.36 -31.88
N LEU A 168 8.62 6.49 -31.82
CA LEU A 168 7.76 6.85 -32.95
C LEU A 168 7.51 8.35 -32.96
N ASP A 169 7.46 8.91 -34.16
CA ASP A 169 7.16 10.34 -34.36
C ASP A 169 5.68 10.61 -33.97
N SER A 170 5.46 11.63 -33.16
CA SER A 170 4.16 11.95 -32.55
C SER A 170 3.07 12.33 -33.57
N GLN A 171 3.43 12.70 -34.78
CA GLN A 171 2.45 13.07 -35.81
C GLN A 171 1.53 11.91 -36.27
N ALA A 172 1.93 10.68 -36.04
CA ALA A 172 1.11 9.52 -36.39
C ALA A 172 -0.14 9.32 -35.51
N PHE A 173 -0.29 10.09 -34.40
CA PHE A 173 -1.33 9.88 -33.39
C PHE A 173 -2.10 11.15 -33.03
N VAL A 174 -2.46 11.95 -34.02
CA VAL A 174 -3.14 13.25 -33.81
C VAL A 174 -4.57 13.12 -33.25
N ASN A 175 -5.18 11.97 -33.24
CA ASN A 175 -6.55 11.78 -32.79
C ASN A 175 -6.62 10.96 -31.49
N THR A 176 -6.81 11.64 -30.34
CA THR A 176 -6.98 10.99 -29.03
C THR A 176 -8.22 10.07 -28.94
N LYS A 177 -9.13 10.10 -29.93
CA LYS A 177 -10.30 9.22 -30.02
C LYS A 177 -9.96 7.83 -30.56
N ASP A 178 -8.88 7.70 -31.31
CA ASP A 178 -8.43 6.44 -31.91
C ASP A 178 -7.45 5.66 -31.04
N ILE A 179 -7.27 6.09 -29.81
CA ILE A 179 -6.40 5.42 -28.85
C ILE A 179 -7.13 4.18 -28.30
N LEU A 180 -6.90 3.05 -28.93
CA LEU A 180 -7.25 1.73 -28.42
C LEU A 180 -6.35 1.45 -27.19
N ASN A 181 -6.93 0.92 -26.10
CA ASN A 181 -6.21 0.52 -24.87
C ASN A 181 -5.56 1.68 -24.06
N LYS A 182 -6.35 2.67 -23.69
CA LYS A 182 -5.92 3.72 -22.77
C LYS A 182 -5.88 3.20 -21.33
N LYS A 183 -4.69 3.18 -20.71
CA LYS A 183 -4.53 2.94 -19.28
C LYS A 183 -4.38 4.27 -18.54
N THR A 184 -5.31 4.58 -17.64
CA THR A 184 -5.27 5.77 -16.79
C THR A 184 -4.79 5.38 -15.41
N PHE A 185 -3.77 6.07 -14.90
CA PHE A 185 -3.24 5.89 -13.54
C PHE A 185 -4.01 6.77 -12.56
N ILE A 186 -5.01 6.20 -11.88
CA ILE A 186 -5.90 6.94 -10.97
C ILE A 186 -5.11 7.59 -9.83
N LEU A 187 -4.20 6.83 -9.21
CA LEU A 187 -3.28 7.30 -8.16
C LEU A 187 -1.87 7.59 -8.70
N GLY A 188 -1.71 7.73 -10.02
CA GLY A 188 -0.39 7.95 -10.61
C GLY A 188 0.49 6.70 -10.60
N THR A 189 1.80 6.90 -10.77
CA THR A 189 2.80 5.82 -10.77
C THR A 189 3.82 5.99 -9.66
N ASP A 190 4.47 4.87 -9.31
CA ASP A 190 5.58 4.83 -8.37
C ASP A 190 6.92 5.22 -9.03
N ASN A 191 8.01 4.98 -8.31
CA ASN A 191 9.39 5.20 -8.78
C ASN A 191 9.84 4.23 -9.89
N PHE A 192 9.10 3.17 -10.17
CA PHE A 192 9.37 2.22 -11.25
C PHE A 192 8.40 2.38 -12.44
N GLY A 193 7.42 3.27 -12.33
CA GLY A 193 6.36 3.41 -13.35
C GLY A 193 5.22 2.41 -13.19
N ARG A 194 5.08 1.77 -12.02
CA ARG A 194 3.97 0.88 -11.69
C ARG A 194 2.73 1.68 -11.34
N ASP A 195 1.56 1.13 -11.60
CA ASP A 195 0.29 1.73 -11.19
C ASP A 195 0.10 1.64 -9.67
N VAL A 196 0.22 2.78 -8.98
CA VAL A 196 0.12 2.86 -7.52
C VAL A 196 -1.17 2.25 -6.98
N LEU A 197 -2.32 2.42 -7.65
CA LEU A 197 -3.58 1.86 -7.15
C LEU A 197 -3.58 0.33 -7.22
N THR A 198 -3.15 -0.24 -8.34
CA THR A 198 -3.09 -1.68 -8.53
C THR A 198 -2.07 -2.32 -7.59
N GLU A 199 -0.90 -1.70 -7.46
CA GLU A 199 0.13 -2.14 -6.53
C GLU A 199 -0.34 -2.06 -5.07
N LEU A 200 -1.00 -0.96 -4.66
CA LEU A 200 -1.54 -0.77 -3.32
C LEU A 200 -2.53 -1.88 -2.92
N VAL A 201 -3.47 -2.22 -3.81
CA VAL A 201 -4.45 -3.27 -3.53
C VAL A 201 -3.78 -4.64 -3.38
N SER A 202 -2.82 -4.95 -4.25
CA SER A 202 -2.03 -6.18 -4.14
C SER A 202 -1.19 -6.22 -2.86
N ALA A 203 -0.55 -5.10 -2.53
CA ALA A 203 0.25 -4.93 -1.32
C ALA A 203 -0.57 -5.09 -0.04
N MET A 204 -1.79 -4.53 0.01
CA MET A 204 -2.73 -4.76 1.13
C MET A 204 -3.02 -6.24 1.30
N GLY A 205 -3.28 -6.97 0.21
CA GLY A 205 -3.52 -8.42 0.25
C GLY A 205 -2.32 -9.21 0.77
N THR A 206 -1.12 -8.87 0.33
CA THR A 206 0.11 -9.54 0.76
C THR A 206 0.43 -9.24 2.23
N SER A 207 0.36 -7.97 2.66
CA SER A 207 0.59 -7.59 4.06
C SER A 207 -0.45 -8.21 5.00
N LEU A 208 -1.72 -8.32 4.56
CA LEU A 208 -2.77 -9.01 5.33
C LEU A 208 -2.48 -10.52 5.48
N LYS A 209 -1.99 -11.17 4.41
CA LYS A 209 -1.55 -12.59 4.49
C LYS A 209 -0.41 -12.76 5.48
N ILE A 210 0.58 -11.87 5.45
CA ILE A 210 1.71 -11.91 6.40
C ILE A 210 1.19 -11.75 7.84
N GLY A 211 0.35 -10.75 8.09
CA GLY A 211 -0.25 -10.52 9.40
C GLY A 211 -1.07 -11.71 9.90
N LEU A 212 -1.87 -12.33 9.03
CA LEU A 212 -2.69 -13.50 9.37
C LEU A 212 -1.81 -14.70 9.75
N VAL A 213 -0.80 -15.02 8.96
CA VAL A 213 0.11 -16.14 9.25
C VAL A 213 0.92 -15.85 10.52
N ALA A 214 1.49 -14.65 10.65
CA ALA A 214 2.25 -14.25 11.83
C ALA A 214 1.37 -14.28 13.09
N GLY A 215 0.16 -13.73 13.01
CA GLY A 215 -0.82 -13.75 14.11
C GLY A 215 -1.23 -15.16 14.50
N THR A 216 -1.41 -16.07 13.53
CA THR A 216 -1.74 -17.47 13.78
C THR A 216 -0.59 -18.16 14.51
N VAL A 217 0.64 -18.02 14.04
CA VAL A 217 1.83 -18.64 14.65
C VAL A 217 2.03 -18.10 16.07
N ALA A 218 2.01 -16.79 16.26
CA ALA A 218 2.20 -16.15 17.56
C ALA A 218 1.12 -16.55 18.57
N THR A 219 -0.15 -16.55 18.13
CA THR A 219 -1.27 -16.92 19.01
C THR A 219 -1.24 -18.40 19.35
N PHE A 220 -0.94 -19.27 18.39
CA PHE A 220 -0.87 -20.71 18.62
C PHE A 220 0.24 -21.09 19.63
N ILE A 221 1.44 -20.57 19.43
CA ILE A 221 2.55 -20.78 20.36
C ILE A 221 2.22 -20.19 21.73
N GLY A 222 1.75 -18.95 21.75
CA GLY A 222 1.41 -18.26 22.98
C GLY A 222 0.28 -18.93 23.77
N LEU A 223 -0.71 -19.46 23.06
CA LEU A 223 -1.83 -20.22 23.66
C LEU A 223 -1.31 -21.52 24.33
N ILE A 224 -0.55 -22.34 23.61
CA ILE A 224 -0.04 -23.60 24.16
C ILE A 224 0.83 -23.35 25.38
N LEU A 225 1.82 -22.44 25.27
CA LEU A 225 2.73 -22.14 26.38
C LEU A 225 2.00 -21.49 27.55
N GLY A 226 1.04 -20.60 27.27
CA GLY A 226 0.22 -19.95 28.30
C GLY A 226 -0.71 -20.90 29.04
N LEU A 227 -1.34 -21.86 28.33
CA LEU A 227 -2.17 -22.92 28.94
C LEU A 227 -1.31 -23.81 29.82
N LEU A 228 -0.17 -24.27 29.35
CA LEU A 228 0.73 -25.14 30.11
C LEU A 228 1.28 -24.43 31.36
N ALA A 229 1.84 -23.24 31.20
CA ALA A 229 2.38 -22.47 32.33
C ALA A 229 1.32 -22.14 33.38
N GLY A 230 0.15 -21.65 32.94
CA GLY A 230 -0.95 -21.26 33.84
C GLY A 230 -1.59 -22.42 34.58
N TYR A 231 -1.77 -23.55 33.92
CA TYR A 231 -2.45 -24.71 34.51
C TYR A 231 -1.52 -25.60 35.35
N VAL A 232 -0.35 -26.00 34.81
CA VAL A 232 0.58 -26.90 35.48
C VAL A 232 1.29 -26.17 36.64
N GLY A 233 1.80 -25.00 36.41
CA GLY A 233 2.56 -24.22 37.40
C GLY A 233 3.94 -24.80 37.72
N GLY A 234 4.52 -24.37 38.85
CA GLY A 234 5.81 -24.86 39.34
C GLY A 234 6.96 -24.67 38.37
N VAL A 235 7.88 -25.63 38.33
CA VAL A 235 9.11 -25.55 37.51
C VAL A 235 8.83 -25.35 36.05
N LEU A 236 7.75 -25.90 35.49
CA LEU A 236 7.37 -25.70 34.09
C LEU A 236 6.97 -24.24 33.81
N ASP A 237 6.22 -23.66 34.72
CA ASP A 237 5.83 -22.25 34.67
C ASP A 237 7.06 -21.34 34.72
N ASP A 238 7.95 -21.59 35.68
CA ASP A 238 9.19 -20.81 35.86
C ASP A 238 10.08 -20.91 34.63
N PHE A 239 10.19 -22.07 34.01
CA PHE A 239 10.96 -22.28 32.78
C PHE A 239 10.35 -21.52 31.57
N ILE A 240 9.03 -21.63 31.38
CA ILE A 240 8.35 -20.92 30.29
C ILE A 240 8.46 -19.39 30.49
N LEU A 241 8.30 -18.92 31.72
CA LEU A 241 8.47 -17.50 32.03
C LEU A 241 9.91 -17.03 31.85
N PHE A 242 10.91 -17.86 32.20
CA PHE A 242 12.31 -17.54 31.96
C PHE A 242 12.57 -17.28 30.46
N ILE A 243 12.14 -18.20 29.57
CA ILE A 243 12.28 -18.01 28.12
C ILE A 243 11.49 -16.78 27.67
N THR A 244 10.25 -16.62 28.13
CA THR A 244 9.40 -15.47 27.81
C THR A 244 10.08 -14.15 28.18
N ASN A 245 10.77 -14.12 29.34
CA ASN A 245 11.50 -12.95 29.81
C ASN A 245 12.69 -12.64 28.90
N ILE A 246 13.46 -13.64 28.46
CA ILE A 246 14.56 -13.44 27.50
C ILE A 246 14.05 -12.75 26.24
N PHE A 247 12.97 -13.28 25.65
CA PHE A 247 12.36 -12.67 24.44
C PHE A 247 11.79 -11.27 24.67
N THR A 248 11.43 -10.92 25.90
CA THR A 248 10.84 -9.60 26.21
C THR A 248 11.91 -8.57 26.56
N VAL A 249 13.05 -8.98 27.13
CA VAL A 249 14.16 -8.06 27.46
C VAL A 249 14.82 -7.54 26.19
N VAL A 250 14.94 -8.38 25.15
CA VAL A 250 15.44 -7.93 23.85
C VAL A 250 14.30 -7.23 23.10
N PRO A 251 14.49 -5.97 22.66
CA PRO A 251 13.47 -5.30 21.87
C PRO A 251 13.08 -6.15 20.65
N SER A 252 11.79 -6.46 20.50
CA SER A 252 11.26 -7.38 19.48
C SER A 252 11.70 -7.00 18.06
N PHE A 253 11.77 -5.69 17.78
CA PHE A 253 12.22 -5.19 16.49
C PHE A 253 13.69 -5.54 16.20
N ILE A 254 14.58 -5.48 17.20
CA ILE A 254 15.98 -5.87 17.04
C ILE A 254 16.10 -7.36 16.74
N LEU A 255 15.32 -8.21 17.43
CA LEU A 255 15.27 -9.64 17.13
C LEU A 255 14.81 -9.91 15.70
N LEU A 256 13.77 -9.23 15.25
CA LEU A 256 13.26 -9.34 13.88
C LEU A 256 14.34 -8.97 12.85
N VAL A 257 15.03 -7.86 13.05
CA VAL A 257 16.11 -7.39 12.17
C VAL A 257 17.25 -8.42 12.11
N LEU A 258 17.73 -8.88 13.27
CA LEU A 258 18.84 -9.86 13.35
C LEU A 258 18.49 -11.16 12.64
N ILE A 259 17.32 -11.73 12.89
CA ILE A 259 16.89 -12.99 12.25
C ILE A 259 16.71 -12.80 10.75
N SER A 260 16.05 -11.72 10.32
CA SER A 260 15.80 -11.47 8.90
C SER A 260 17.09 -11.18 8.14
N PHE A 261 18.03 -10.48 8.75
CA PHE A 261 19.36 -10.26 8.17
C PHE A 261 20.13 -11.57 7.99
N SER A 262 20.08 -12.48 8.98
CA SER A 262 20.78 -13.77 8.97
C SER A 262 20.27 -14.73 7.88
N VAL A 263 18.99 -14.59 7.48
CA VAL A 263 18.37 -15.48 6.48
C VAL A 263 18.82 -15.20 5.05
N GLY A 264 19.32 -14.01 4.76
CA GLY A 264 19.70 -13.60 3.40
C GLY A 264 18.49 -13.26 2.51
N GLU A 265 18.72 -12.43 1.49
CA GLU A 265 17.67 -11.83 0.67
C GLU A 265 16.91 -12.86 -0.19
N SER A 266 17.62 -13.80 -0.81
CA SER A 266 17.05 -14.78 -1.74
C SER A 266 16.03 -15.73 -1.08
N ALA A 267 16.18 -15.98 0.22
CA ALA A 267 15.30 -16.87 0.98
C ALA A 267 14.10 -16.13 1.61
N ARG A 268 14.13 -14.80 1.68
CA ARG A 268 13.06 -14.00 2.28
C ARG A 268 11.80 -13.96 1.40
N GLY A 269 10.94 -14.96 1.56
CA GLY A 269 9.61 -15.01 0.98
C GLY A 269 8.52 -14.56 1.97
N VAL A 270 7.31 -14.36 1.48
CA VAL A 270 6.12 -13.96 2.27
C VAL A 270 5.93 -14.87 3.50
N MET A 271 5.96 -16.19 3.31
CA MET A 271 5.70 -17.16 4.38
C MET A 271 6.84 -17.19 5.41
N LEU A 272 8.08 -17.08 4.98
CA LEU A 272 9.21 -17.07 5.90
C LEU A 272 9.21 -15.78 6.74
N THR A 273 9.00 -14.63 6.13
CA THR A 273 8.87 -13.35 6.85
C THR A 273 7.74 -13.41 7.88
N ALA A 274 6.57 -13.92 7.49
CA ALA A 274 5.43 -14.09 8.39
C ALA A 274 5.74 -15.02 9.57
N SER A 275 6.46 -16.14 9.30
CA SER A 275 6.87 -17.09 10.34
C SER A 275 7.87 -16.46 11.31
N ILE A 276 8.88 -15.72 10.83
CA ILE A 276 9.84 -15.02 11.69
C ILE A 276 9.10 -14.05 12.64
N ILE A 277 8.17 -13.26 12.10
CA ILE A 277 7.37 -12.33 12.91
C ILE A 277 6.55 -13.09 13.96
N GLY A 278 5.88 -14.19 13.58
CA GLY A 278 5.09 -15.01 14.48
C GLY A 278 5.92 -15.66 15.60
N PHE A 279 7.09 -16.20 15.25
CA PHE A 279 8.03 -16.80 16.21
C PHE A 279 8.68 -15.80 17.18
N THR A 280 8.62 -14.52 16.91
CA THR A 280 9.15 -13.49 17.81
C THR A 280 8.05 -12.79 18.64
N SER A 281 6.77 -12.90 18.24
CA SER A 281 5.66 -12.13 18.84
C SER A 281 4.83 -12.91 19.88
N TRP A 282 5.06 -14.20 20.08
CA TRP A 282 4.30 -15.06 21.00
C TRP A 282 4.39 -14.69 22.51
N PRO A 283 5.46 -14.03 23.04
CA PRO A 283 5.62 -13.82 24.49
C PRO A 283 4.48 -13.06 25.14
N TRP A 284 3.94 -12.06 24.47
CA TRP A 284 2.80 -11.28 24.97
C TRP A 284 1.56 -12.17 25.14
N THR A 285 1.24 -12.98 24.11
CA THR A 285 0.09 -13.92 24.17
C THR A 285 0.26 -14.96 25.28
N THR A 286 1.48 -15.49 25.45
CA THR A 286 1.77 -16.47 26.54
C THR A 286 1.45 -15.88 27.91
N ARG A 287 1.96 -14.68 28.23
CA ARG A 287 1.70 -14.03 29.52
C ARG A 287 0.23 -13.76 29.74
N SER A 288 -0.45 -13.30 28.72
CA SER A 288 -1.84 -12.94 28.76
C SER A 288 -2.74 -14.18 28.98
N VAL A 289 -2.53 -15.24 28.20
CA VAL A 289 -3.26 -16.52 28.36
C VAL A 289 -2.97 -17.14 29.75
N ARG A 290 -1.69 -17.17 30.14
CA ARG A 290 -1.29 -17.67 31.48
C ARG A 290 -2.06 -16.97 32.59
N SER A 291 -2.15 -15.66 32.57
CA SER A 291 -2.88 -14.88 33.57
C SER A 291 -4.35 -15.30 33.66
N GLN A 292 -5.02 -15.49 32.54
CA GLN A 292 -6.40 -15.96 32.47
C GLN A 292 -6.54 -17.38 33.03
N VAL A 293 -5.62 -18.29 32.69
CA VAL A 293 -5.64 -19.68 33.12
C VAL A 293 -5.43 -19.81 34.62
N ILE A 294 -4.51 -19.02 35.20
CA ILE A 294 -4.29 -18.99 36.65
C ILE A 294 -5.59 -18.63 37.42
N SER A 295 -6.36 -17.67 36.89
CA SER A 295 -7.62 -17.26 37.49
C SER A 295 -8.71 -18.34 37.43
N LEU A 296 -8.61 -19.27 36.45
CA LEU A 296 -9.59 -20.32 36.21
C LEU A 296 -9.24 -21.67 36.87
N ARG A 297 -7.94 -21.99 36.99
CA ARG A 297 -7.46 -23.33 37.40
C ARG A 297 -7.96 -23.81 38.75
N ASN A 298 -8.36 -22.89 39.64
CA ASN A 298 -8.86 -23.17 40.98
C ASN A 298 -10.39 -23.01 41.10
N ARG A 299 -11.10 -22.79 39.97
CA ARG A 299 -12.58 -22.73 39.97
C ARG A 299 -13.21 -24.09 40.23
N ASP A 300 -14.40 -24.10 40.83
CA ASP A 300 -15.09 -25.31 41.26
C ASP A 300 -15.27 -26.34 40.15
N HIS A 301 -15.67 -25.92 38.97
CA HIS A 301 -15.83 -26.81 37.79
C HIS A 301 -14.53 -27.52 37.39
N VAL A 302 -13.39 -26.82 37.46
CA VAL A 302 -12.07 -27.40 37.16
C VAL A 302 -11.66 -28.37 38.28
N ASN A 303 -11.94 -28.03 39.55
CA ASN A 303 -11.66 -28.91 40.69
C ASN A 303 -12.52 -30.17 40.65
N LEU A 304 -13.79 -30.07 40.27
CA LEU A 304 -14.66 -31.24 40.07
C LEU A 304 -14.11 -32.18 38.98
N SER A 305 -13.62 -31.65 37.87
CA SER A 305 -13.00 -32.43 36.80
C SER A 305 -11.71 -33.13 37.27
N LYS A 306 -10.89 -32.48 38.10
CA LYS A 306 -9.72 -33.11 38.76
C LYS A 306 -10.14 -34.25 39.66
N LEU A 307 -11.14 -34.03 40.52
CA LEU A 307 -11.65 -35.05 41.43
C LEU A 307 -12.29 -36.24 40.70
N SER A 308 -12.89 -35.99 39.53
CA SER A 308 -13.42 -37.02 38.63
C SER A 308 -12.36 -37.80 37.87
N GLY A 309 -11.06 -37.51 38.09
CA GLY A 309 -9.95 -38.24 37.47
C GLY A 309 -9.73 -37.93 36.02
N HIS A 310 -10.22 -36.78 35.49
CA HIS A 310 -9.96 -36.38 34.11
C HIS A 310 -8.47 -36.09 33.88
N SER A 311 -7.96 -36.50 32.72
CA SER A 311 -6.59 -36.26 32.34
C SER A 311 -6.35 -34.76 32.07
N LEU A 312 -5.08 -34.28 32.23
CA LEU A 312 -4.66 -32.92 32.02
C LEU A 312 -5.11 -32.36 30.64
N PRO A 313 -4.89 -33.04 29.50
CA PRO A 313 -5.36 -32.53 28.20
C PRO A 313 -6.89 -32.35 28.17
N LYS A 314 -7.64 -33.26 28.77
CA LYS A 314 -9.10 -33.16 28.80
C LYS A 314 -9.55 -31.95 29.58
N ILE A 315 -9.01 -31.71 30.78
CA ILE A 315 -9.34 -30.52 31.58
C ILE A 315 -9.01 -29.24 30.85
N ILE A 316 -7.81 -29.15 30.22
CA ILE A 316 -7.41 -27.98 29.46
C ILE A 316 -8.38 -27.72 28.32
N LEU A 317 -8.74 -28.73 27.54
CA LEU A 317 -9.56 -28.57 26.34
C LEU A 317 -11.05 -28.37 26.64
N THR A 318 -11.59 -28.99 27.71
CA THR A 318 -13.04 -28.95 28.01
C THR A 318 -13.41 -27.89 29.04
N ASP A 319 -12.53 -27.65 30.03
CA ASP A 319 -12.89 -26.86 31.22
C ASP A 319 -12.16 -25.52 31.28
N ILE A 320 -11.06 -25.34 30.56
CA ILE A 320 -10.29 -24.08 30.54
C ILE A 320 -10.40 -23.37 29.22
N LEU A 321 -10.08 -24.04 28.11
CA LEU A 321 -10.02 -23.44 26.78
C LEU A 321 -11.33 -22.74 26.38
N PRO A 322 -12.54 -23.30 26.61
CA PRO A 322 -13.77 -22.60 26.26
C PRO A 322 -13.95 -21.25 26.97
N TYR A 323 -13.45 -21.11 28.19
CA TYR A 323 -13.54 -19.88 28.97
C TYR A 323 -12.53 -18.83 28.54
N VAL A 324 -11.35 -19.24 28.06
CA VAL A 324 -10.34 -18.31 27.55
C VAL A 324 -10.49 -18.05 26.04
N ALA A 325 -11.35 -18.77 25.33
CA ALA A 325 -11.50 -18.71 23.87
C ALA A 325 -11.79 -17.30 23.38
N SER A 326 -12.66 -16.55 24.03
CA SER A 326 -12.97 -15.16 23.68
C SER A 326 -11.72 -14.29 23.73
N TYR A 327 -10.92 -14.47 24.77
CA TYR A 327 -9.68 -13.76 24.97
C TYR A 327 -8.63 -14.14 23.91
N VAL A 328 -8.56 -15.42 23.54
CA VAL A 328 -7.67 -15.89 22.47
C VAL A 328 -8.03 -15.28 21.12
N VAL A 329 -9.33 -15.16 20.81
CA VAL A 329 -9.79 -14.47 19.59
C VAL A 329 -9.36 -13.00 19.58
N MET A 330 -9.50 -12.31 20.71
CA MET A 330 -9.06 -10.92 20.86
C MET A 330 -7.53 -10.80 20.69
N ALA A 331 -6.78 -11.70 21.33
CA ALA A 331 -5.32 -11.75 21.18
C ALA A 331 -4.91 -12.01 19.72
N PHE A 332 -5.60 -12.90 19.03
CA PHE A 332 -5.37 -13.21 17.62
C PHE A 332 -5.55 -11.98 16.71
N ILE A 333 -6.64 -11.22 16.89
CA ILE A 333 -6.88 -9.99 16.12
C ILE A 333 -5.77 -8.96 16.37
N LEU A 334 -5.33 -8.79 17.61
CA LEU A 334 -4.21 -7.90 17.94
C LEU A 334 -2.90 -8.39 17.33
N GLN A 335 -2.64 -9.69 17.33
CA GLN A 335 -1.45 -10.27 16.73
C GLN A 335 -1.41 -10.11 15.21
N ILE A 336 -2.58 -10.16 14.53
CA ILE A 336 -2.65 -9.84 13.09
C ILE A 336 -2.24 -8.38 12.85
N SER A 337 -2.81 -7.43 13.60
CA SER A 337 -2.48 -6.02 13.49
C SER A 337 -1.01 -5.74 13.76
N SER A 338 -0.46 -6.32 14.84
CA SER A 338 0.95 -6.20 15.20
C SER A 338 1.87 -6.82 14.14
N GLY A 339 1.47 -7.94 13.55
CA GLY A 339 2.21 -8.62 12.49
C GLY A 339 2.32 -7.79 11.21
N ILE A 340 1.25 -7.10 10.82
CA ILE A 340 1.26 -6.18 9.65
C ILE A 340 2.19 -5.00 9.92
N LEU A 341 2.14 -4.42 11.11
CA LEU A 341 3.03 -3.30 11.47
C LEU A 341 4.49 -3.73 11.55
N ALA A 342 4.76 -4.92 12.09
CA ALA A 342 6.11 -5.50 12.15
C ALA A 342 6.68 -5.78 10.75
N GLU A 343 5.86 -6.30 9.83
CA GLU A 343 6.22 -6.47 8.43
C GLU A 343 6.55 -5.13 7.79
N ALA A 344 5.69 -4.12 7.96
CA ALA A 344 5.91 -2.80 7.39
C ALA A 344 7.23 -2.18 7.88
N GLN A 345 7.53 -2.26 9.17
CA GLN A 345 8.79 -1.78 9.75
C GLN A 345 10.01 -2.53 9.18
N LEU A 346 9.92 -3.85 9.06
CA LEU A 346 10.99 -4.70 8.53
C LEU A 346 11.24 -4.41 7.05
N SER A 347 10.18 -4.31 6.27
CA SER A 347 10.23 -4.00 4.84
C SER A 347 10.75 -2.60 4.55
N MET A 348 10.44 -1.61 5.42
CA MET A 348 11.00 -0.26 5.31
C MET A 348 12.54 -0.23 5.43
N LEU A 349 13.14 -1.20 6.12
CA LEU A 349 14.60 -1.37 6.18
C LEU A 349 15.17 -2.22 5.02
N GLY A 350 14.33 -2.66 4.08
CA GLY A 350 14.74 -3.57 3.00
C GLY A 350 14.96 -5.02 3.47
N LEU A 351 14.46 -5.38 4.66
CA LEU A 351 14.57 -6.71 5.25
C LEU A 351 13.29 -7.55 5.13
N GLY A 352 12.27 -7.03 4.45
CA GLY A 352 11.04 -7.73 4.12
C GLY A 352 11.19 -8.82 3.04
N PRO A 353 10.07 -9.30 2.48
CA PRO A 353 10.08 -10.23 1.36
C PRO A 353 10.85 -9.68 0.15
N ALA A 354 11.37 -10.57 -0.71
CA ALA A 354 12.13 -10.15 -1.89
C ALA A 354 11.29 -9.26 -2.82
N THR A 355 11.80 -8.08 -3.14
CA THR A 355 11.11 -6.97 -3.80
C THR A 355 10.68 -7.24 -5.25
N THR A 356 11.32 -8.21 -5.89
CA THR A 356 11.11 -8.51 -7.32
C THR A 356 9.91 -9.40 -7.60
N LYS A 357 9.33 -10.03 -6.57
CA LYS A 357 8.29 -11.06 -6.74
C LYS A 357 6.95 -10.67 -6.13
N VAL A 358 6.94 -9.77 -5.18
CA VAL A 358 5.72 -9.38 -4.44
C VAL A 358 5.80 -7.92 -4.03
N SER A 359 4.63 -7.29 -3.92
CA SER A 359 4.48 -5.99 -3.31
C SER A 359 3.85 -6.13 -1.92
N THR A 360 4.36 -5.39 -0.94
CA THR A 360 3.77 -5.22 0.39
C THR A 360 3.68 -3.75 0.72
N LEU A 361 2.84 -3.39 1.69
CA LEU A 361 2.70 -1.99 2.11
C LEU A 361 4.03 -1.42 2.61
N GLY A 362 4.81 -2.23 3.32
CA GLY A 362 6.14 -1.82 3.79
C GLY A 362 7.14 -1.62 2.66
N LEU A 363 7.13 -2.48 1.63
CA LEU A 363 8.01 -2.34 0.45
C LEU A 363 7.65 -1.11 -0.39
N MET A 364 6.37 -0.84 -0.63
CA MET A 364 5.94 0.39 -1.30
C MET A 364 6.45 1.63 -0.55
N MET A 365 6.34 1.61 0.78
CA MET A 365 6.85 2.71 1.62
C MET A 365 8.37 2.84 1.54
N ASN A 366 9.11 1.72 1.59
CA ASN A 366 10.57 1.69 1.43
C ASN A 366 10.99 2.38 0.12
N TRP A 367 10.41 1.97 -1.00
CA TRP A 367 10.73 2.53 -2.30
C TRP A 367 10.37 4.00 -2.42
N ALA A 368 9.19 4.41 -1.94
CA ALA A 368 8.81 5.81 -1.92
C ALA A 368 9.81 6.68 -1.16
N MET A 369 10.33 6.20 -0.01
CA MET A 369 11.34 6.90 0.78
C MET A 369 12.72 6.88 0.11
N ALA A 370 13.16 5.72 -0.38
CA ALA A 370 14.47 5.55 -1.04
C ALA A 370 14.62 6.46 -2.27
N TYR A 371 13.53 6.61 -3.06
CA TYR A 371 13.50 7.49 -4.22
C TYR A 371 13.01 8.90 -3.92
N LYS A 372 12.99 9.28 -2.64
CA LYS A 372 12.72 10.65 -2.17
C LYS A 372 11.37 11.21 -2.62
N ALA A 373 10.34 10.38 -2.72
CA ALA A 373 8.99 10.80 -3.09
C ALA A 373 8.46 12.02 -2.31
N PRO A 374 8.68 12.15 -0.98
CA PRO A 374 8.27 13.34 -0.25
C PRO A 374 8.97 14.62 -0.71
N LEU A 375 10.24 14.55 -1.11
CA LEU A 375 11.02 15.71 -1.57
C LEU A 375 10.62 16.15 -2.99
N THR A 376 10.19 15.19 -3.82
CA THR A 376 9.70 15.47 -5.18
C THR A 376 8.23 15.89 -5.22
N GLY A 377 7.54 15.87 -4.07
CA GLY A 377 6.11 16.16 -3.97
C GLY A 377 5.21 15.04 -4.50
N ALA A 378 5.73 13.82 -4.69
CA ALA A 378 4.97 12.65 -5.15
C ALA A 378 4.20 12.00 -3.99
N TRP A 379 3.26 12.73 -3.39
CA TRP A 379 2.47 12.30 -2.24
C TRP A 379 1.67 11.01 -2.50
N TRP A 380 1.27 10.77 -3.72
CA TRP A 380 0.49 9.59 -4.12
C TRP A 380 1.26 8.27 -3.97
N ALA A 381 2.60 8.32 -3.96
CA ALA A 381 3.41 7.14 -3.80
C ALA A 381 3.50 6.65 -2.33
N PHE A 382 3.22 7.50 -1.33
CA PHE A 382 3.37 7.13 0.09
C PHE A 382 2.12 7.42 0.94
N VAL A 383 1.35 8.49 0.70
CA VAL A 383 0.17 8.82 1.52
C VAL A 383 -0.89 7.72 1.47
N PRO A 384 -1.27 7.15 0.30
CA PRO A 384 -2.23 6.05 0.25
C PRO A 384 -1.74 4.81 1.02
N VAL A 385 -0.43 4.54 1.03
CA VAL A 385 0.18 3.42 1.77
C VAL A 385 0.04 3.64 3.28
N ILE A 386 0.35 4.86 3.77
CA ILE A 386 0.17 5.22 5.18
C ILE A 386 -1.29 5.07 5.59
N LEU A 387 -2.21 5.57 4.78
CA LEU A 387 -3.64 5.45 5.04
C LEU A 387 -4.10 3.99 5.08
N ALA A 388 -3.62 3.15 4.17
CA ALA A 388 -3.95 1.72 4.15
C ALA A 388 -3.47 1.01 5.43
N ILE A 389 -2.20 1.19 5.84
CA ILE A 389 -1.66 0.62 7.07
C ILE A 389 -2.46 1.10 8.29
N THR A 390 -2.73 2.41 8.35
CA THR A 390 -3.48 3.01 9.46
C THR A 390 -4.90 2.45 9.53
N LEU A 391 -5.62 2.39 8.42
CA LEU A 391 -7.00 1.91 8.37
C LEU A 391 -7.10 0.41 8.73
N ILE A 392 -6.18 -0.43 8.24
CA ILE A 392 -6.16 -1.85 8.61
C ILE A 392 -5.92 -1.99 10.12
N SER A 393 -4.88 -1.36 10.65
CA SER A 393 -4.54 -1.46 12.07
C SER A 393 -5.64 -0.86 12.96
N PHE A 394 -6.18 0.29 12.58
CA PHE A 394 -7.26 0.96 13.31
C PHE A 394 -8.54 0.12 13.32
N SER A 395 -8.93 -0.46 12.18
CA SER A 395 -10.11 -1.31 12.07
C SER A 395 -10.02 -2.55 12.97
N LEU A 396 -8.87 -3.24 12.95
CA LEU A 396 -8.63 -4.41 13.79
C LEU A 396 -8.61 -4.04 15.28
N ASN A 397 -8.01 -2.91 15.66
CA ASN A 397 -8.02 -2.44 17.04
C ASN A 397 -9.43 -2.02 17.50
N LEU A 398 -10.22 -1.38 16.65
CA LEU A 398 -11.63 -1.07 16.97
C LEU A 398 -12.46 -2.34 17.17
N MET A 399 -12.29 -3.33 16.27
CA MET A 399 -12.96 -4.63 16.42
C MET A 399 -12.57 -5.28 17.75
N ASN A 400 -11.28 -5.27 18.09
CA ASN A 400 -10.80 -5.82 19.36
C ASN A 400 -11.43 -5.12 20.57
N THR A 401 -11.42 -3.77 20.58
CA THR A 401 -12.03 -2.98 21.66
C THR A 401 -13.53 -3.25 21.77
N GLY A 402 -14.22 -3.41 20.64
CA GLY A 402 -15.63 -3.76 20.63
C GLY A 402 -15.92 -5.15 21.17
N LEU A 403 -15.05 -6.14 20.89
CA LEU A 403 -15.12 -7.48 21.46
C LEU A 403 -14.88 -7.46 22.97
N ASP A 404 -13.88 -6.70 23.43
CA ASP A 404 -13.57 -6.58 24.86
C ASP A 404 -14.78 -6.06 25.66
N GLN A 405 -15.46 -5.03 25.16
CA GLN A 405 -16.69 -4.49 25.79
C GLN A 405 -17.84 -5.52 25.86
N VAL A 406 -17.90 -6.45 24.91
CA VAL A 406 -18.93 -7.51 24.92
C VAL A 406 -18.58 -8.62 25.89
N PHE A 407 -17.32 -9.04 25.94
CA PHE A 407 -16.86 -10.15 26.76
C PHE A 407 -16.58 -9.73 28.22
N ASN A 408 -16.30 -8.47 28.47
CA ASN A 408 -16.08 -7.91 29.80
C ASN A 408 -17.19 -6.89 30.14
N PRO A 409 -18.29 -7.32 30.79
CA PRO A 409 -19.43 -6.44 31.09
C PRO A 409 -19.10 -5.23 31.99
N GLN A 410 -17.99 -5.29 32.72
CA GLN A 410 -17.54 -4.20 33.61
C GLN A 410 -17.02 -2.98 32.82
N LEU A 411 -16.77 -3.11 31.51
CA LEU A 411 -16.33 -2.04 30.64
C LEU A 411 -17.45 -1.41 29.80
N ARG A 412 -18.72 -1.63 30.21
CA ARG A 412 -19.90 -1.13 29.47
C ARG A 412 -20.37 0.27 29.85
N ASP A 413 -19.64 0.97 30.67
CA ASP A 413 -19.95 2.35 31.10
C ASP A 413 -19.52 3.39 30.06
#